data_f420d477bea1029b1b43cc68e6857ef4
#
_entry.id   f420d477bea1029b1b43cc68e6857ef4
#
_cell.length_a   1.000
_cell.length_b   1.000
_cell.length_c   1.000
_cell.angle_alpha   90.00
_cell.angle_beta   90.00
_cell.angle_gamma   90.00
#
_symmetry.space_group_name_H-M   'P 1'
#
loop_
_entity.id
_entity.type
_entity.pdbx_description
1 polymer ?
#
loop_
_entity_poly.entity_id
_entity_poly.type
_entity_poly.pdbx_seq_one_letter_code
_entity_poly.pdbx_strand_id
1 'polypeptide(L)'
;AIHTGLSKAEINARVLALLEDVRISDPKAAAKAYPHELSGGQRQRAMIAMALALDPKLLIADEPTTALDVTTQAQILKLIRDLQQRKKTAVLFITHDFGVVAEIADRVVVMQHGAIVEQGAADTVLNDPQHPYTRQLIAAVPPLTTPPPRILSGKTILTIDGVS
;
A
#
# COMPACT_ATOMS: atom_id res chain seq x y z
N ALA A 1 21.49 10.13 -16.25
CA ALA A 1 22.80 10.29 -16.90
C ALA A 1 23.93 10.46 -15.89
N ILE A 2 23.78 11.32 -14.88
CA ILE A 2 24.88 11.66 -13.95
C ILE A 2 25.36 10.43 -13.14
N HIS A 3 24.49 9.47 -12.82
CA HIS A 3 24.83 8.34 -11.95
C HIS A 3 24.99 7.01 -12.69
N THR A 4 24.66 6.90 -13.99
CA THR A 4 24.60 5.61 -14.70
C THR A 4 25.45 5.57 -15.97
N GLY A 5 25.96 6.69 -16.44
CA GLY A 5 26.71 6.77 -17.72
C GLY A 5 25.87 6.49 -18.97
N LEU A 6 24.54 6.29 -18.81
CA LEU A 6 23.65 5.97 -19.92
C LEU A 6 23.40 7.16 -20.84
N SER A 7 23.25 6.90 -22.13
CA SER A 7 22.81 7.87 -23.12
C SER A 7 21.35 8.30 -22.88
N LYS A 8 20.95 9.43 -23.45
CA LYS A 8 19.55 9.91 -23.36
C LYS A 8 18.54 8.91 -23.93
N ALA A 9 18.91 8.19 -24.98
CA ALA A 9 18.05 7.18 -25.60
C ALA A 9 17.85 5.97 -24.66
N GLU A 10 18.92 5.47 -24.04
CA GLU A 10 18.87 4.38 -23.06
C GLU A 10 18.08 4.77 -21.80
N ILE A 11 18.22 6.00 -21.31
CA ILE A 11 17.43 6.53 -20.20
C ILE A 11 15.95 6.54 -20.56
N ASN A 12 15.56 7.05 -21.73
CA ASN A 12 14.17 7.08 -22.17
C ASN A 12 13.59 5.67 -22.29
N ALA A 13 14.33 4.72 -22.88
CA ALA A 13 13.90 3.33 -22.97
C ALA A 13 13.69 2.71 -21.58
N ARG A 14 14.60 2.96 -20.62
CA ARG A 14 14.47 2.48 -19.25
C ARG A 14 13.29 3.10 -18.51
N VAL A 15 13.03 4.39 -18.70
CA VAL A 15 11.86 5.07 -18.12
C VAL A 15 10.57 4.43 -18.62
N LEU A 16 10.43 4.21 -19.93
CA LEU A 16 9.23 3.58 -20.49
C LEU A 16 9.04 2.17 -19.96
N ALA A 17 10.10 1.35 -19.92
CA ALA A 17 10.06 0.00 -19.37
C ALA A 17 9.64 -0.01 -17.88
N LEU A 18 10.12 0.94 -17.06
CA LEU A 18 9.71 1.07 -15.66
C LEU A 18 8.23 1.46 -15.52
N LEU A 19 7.74 2.36 -16.37
CA LEU A 19 6.33 2.76 -16.35
C LEU A 19 5.40 1.60 -16.81
N GLU A 20 5.86 0.76 -17.72
CA GLU A 20 5.19 -0.50 -18.11
C GLU A 20 5.20 -1.51 -16.94
N ASP A 21 6.35 -1.69 -16.28
CA ASP A 21 6.52 -2.58 -15.12
C ASP A 21 5.52 -2.26 -14.01
N VAL A 22 5.24 -0.95 -13.77
CA VAL A 22 4.25 -0.50 -12.79
C VAL A 22 2.83 -0.38 -13.36
N ARG A 23 2.60 -0.89 -14.57
CA ARG A 23 1.27 -0.98 -15.21
C ARG A 23 0.58 0.37 -15.41
N ILE A 24 1.32 1.37 -15.84
CA ILE A 24 0.73 2.62 -16.34
C ILE A 24 0.23 2.36 -17.76
N SER A 25 -1.04 2.71 -18.04
CA SER A 25 -1.73 2.38 -19.29
C SER A 25 -1.12 3.03 -20.53
N ASP A 26 -0.61 4.26 -20.41
CA ASP A 26 0.11 4.96 -21.48
C ASP A 26 1.45 5.48 -20.95
N PRO A 27 2.53 4.66 -20.99
CA PRO A 27 3.85 5.05 -20.51
C PRO A 27 4.44 6.26 -21.24
N LYS A 28 4.14 6.41 -22.55
CA LYS A 28 4.68 7.51 -23.36
C LYS A 28 4.05 8.84 -23.01
N ALA A 29 2.74 8.87 -22.77
CA ALA A 29 2.05 10.05 -22.28
C ALA A 29 2.48 10.38 -20.85
N ALA A 30 2.48 9.39 -19.95
CA ALA A 30 2.86 9.55 -18.54
C ALA A 30 4.29 10.06 -18.37
N ALA A 31 5.24 9.63 -19.20
CA ALA A 31 6.63 10.10 -19.17
C ALA A 31 6.79 11.60 -19.48
N LYS A 32 5.77 12.23 -20.07
CA LYS A 32 5.76 13.66 -20.41
C LYS A 32 4.80 14.47 -19.55
N ALA A 33 3.93 13.79 -18.79
CA ALA A 33 2.91 14.42 -17.97
C ALA A 33 3.51 15.05 -16.71
N TYR A 34 2.92 16.15 -16.29
CA TYR A 34 3.19 16.72 -14.98
C TYR A 34 2.44 15.94 -13.88
N PRO A 35 2.93 15.95 -12.62
CA PRO A 35 2.27 15.21 -11.53
C PRO A 35 0.79 15.53 -11.33
N HIS A 36 0.36 16.76 -11.57
CA HIS A 36 -1.04 17.18 -11.43
C HIS A 36 -1.96 16.66 -12.55
N GLU A 37 -1.39 16.20 -13.68
CA GLU A 37 -2.13 15.60 -14.81
C GLU A 37 -2.37 14.10 -14.61
N LEU A 38 -1.72 13.48 -13.61
CA LEU A 38 -1.84 12.07 -13.28
C LEU A 38 -2.88 11.86 -12.16
N SER A 39 -3.65 10.77 -12.25
CA SER A 39 -4.50 10.33 -11.14
C SER A 39 -3.67 9.97 -9.89
N GLY A 40 -4.32 9.87 -8.71
CA GLY A 40 -3.64 9.45 -7.47
C GLY A 40 -2.91 8.11 -7.62
N GLY A 41 -3.58 7.10 -8.18
CA GLY A 41 -2.98 5.79 -8.44
C GLY A 41 -1.86 5.82 -9.47
N GLN A 42 -1.96 6.64 -10.52
CA GLN A 42 -0.88 6.82 -11.49
C GLN A 42 0.35 7.49 -10.88
N ARG A 43 0.15 8.53 -10.05
CA ARG A 43 1.24 9.16 -9.30
C ARG A 43 1.95 8.16 -8.39
N GLN A 44 1.19 7.35 -7.65
CA GLN A 44 1.76 6.34 -6.77
C GLN A 44 2.57 5.30 -7.55
N ARG A 45 2.05 4.81 -8.69
CA ARG A 45 2.78 3.90 -9.58
C ARG A 45 4.07 4.52 -10.12
N ALA A 46 4.03 5.79 -10.53
CA ALA A 46 5.20 6.52 -10.99
C ALA A 46 6.26 6.68 -9.87
N MET A 47 5.85 6.96 -8.62
CA MET A 47 6.75 7.00 -7.46
C MET A 47 7.41 5.63 -7.20
N ILE A 48 6.66 4.54 -7.29
CA ILE A 48 7.21 3.17 -7.19
C ILE A 48 8.22 2.92 -8.32
N ALA A 49 7.91 3.29 -9.57
CA ALA A 49 8.83 3.17 -10.70
C ALA A 49 10.14 3.94 -10.46
N MET A 50 10.04 5.16 -9.94
CA MET A 50 11.21 5.99 -9.58
C MET A 50 12.07 5.31 -8.50
N ALA A 51 11.45 4.78 -7.44
CA ALA A 51 12.16 4.09 -6.37
C ALA A 51 12.89 2.82 -6.87
N LEU A 52 12.34 2.14 -7.88
CA LEU A 52 12.93 0.94 -8.48
C LEU A 52 13.91 1.23 -9.63
N ALA A 53 14.10 2.50 -10.02
CA ALA A 53 14.87 2.86 -11.21
C ALA A 53 16.34 2.40 -11.19
N LEU A 54 16.92 2.20 -10.03
CA LEU A 54 18.31 1.75 -9.85
C LEU A 54 18.41 0.32 -9.31
N ASP A 55 17.36 -0.48 -9.45
CA ASP A 55 17.27 -1.87 -8.98
C ASP A 55 17.74 -2.05 -7.51
N PRO A 56 17.11 -1.35 -6.55
CA PRO A 56 17.52 -1.38 -5.16
C PRO A 56 17.31 -2.77 -4.54
N LYS A 57 18.15 -3.14 -3.58
CA LYS A 57 17.96 -4.37 -2.79
C LYS A 57 16.85 -4.25 -1.74
N LEU A 58 16.54 -3.03 -1.31
CA LEU A 58 15.51 -2.70 -0.33
C LEU A 58 14.67 -1.54 -0.84
N LEU A 59 13.36 -1.71 -0.87
CA LEU A 59 12.37 -0.66 -1.08
C LEU A 59 11.74 -0.31 0.27
N ILE A 60 11.78 0.96 0.65
CA ILE A 60 11.06 1.47 1.82
C ILE A 60 9.79 2.16 1.32
N ALA A 61 8.64 1.67 1.73
CA ALA A 61 7.33 2.18 1.38
C ALA A 61 6.62 2.68 2.64
N ASP A 62 6.63 3.99 2.82
CA ASP A 62 6.01 4.67 3.96
C ASP A 62 4.61 5.14 3.57
N GLU A 63 3.59 4.52 4.17
CA GLU A 63 2.17 4.78 3.92
C GLU A 63 1.81 4.80 2.41
N PRO A 64 2.23 3.83 1.59
CA PRO A 64 2.16 3.95 0.13
C PRO A 64 0.74 3.86 -0.43
N THR A 65 -0.26 3.56 0.39
CA THR A 65 -1.66 3.44 0.00
C THR A 65 -2.57 4.49 0.63
N THR A 66 -2.02 5.37 1.45
CA THR A 66 -2.77 6.47 2.07
C THR A 66 -3.39 7.38 1.01
N ALA A 67 -4.63 7.76 1.21
CA ALA A 67 -5.45 8.57 0.28
C ALA A 67 -5.79 7.91 -1.07
N LEU A 68 -5.67 6.58 -1.18
CA LEU A 68 -6.17 5.81 -2.32
C LEU A 68 -7.51 5.16 -1.96
N ASP A 69 -8.37 5.02 -2.96
CA ASP A 69 -9.57 4.19 -2.81
C ASP A 69 -9.19 2.70 -2.67
N VAL A 70 -10.09 1.90 -2.09
CA VAL A 70 -9.86 0.48 -1.76
C VAL A 70 -9.42 -0.34 -2.97
N THR A 71 -10.01 -0.08 -4.15
CA THR A 71 -9.67 -0.81 -5.38
C THR A 71 -8.24 -0.48 -5.84
N THR A 72 -7.89 0.79 -5.85
CA THR A 72 -6.55 1.25 -6.21
C THR A 72 -5.52 0.76 -5.19
N GLN A 73 -5.83 0.78 -3.88
CA GLN A 73 -4.99 0.21 -2.83
C GLN A 73 -4.66 -1.26 -3.10
N ALA A 74 -5.66 -2.11 -3.32
CA ALA A 74 -5.46 -3.52 -3.63
C ALA A 74 -4.57 -3.74 -4.88
N GLN A 75 -4.74 -2.90 -5.90
CA GLN A 75 -3.90 -2.94 -7.10
C GLN A 75 -2.44 -2.56 -6.83
N ILE A 76 -2.19 -1.58 -5.95
CA ILE A 76 -0.84 -1.17 -5.56
C ILE A 76 -0.17 -2.26 -4.72
N LEU A 77 -0.88 -2.88 -3.78
CA LEU A 77 -0.36 -3.99 -2.97
C LEU A 77 0.04 -5.17 -3.85
N LYS A 78 -0.83 -5.56 -4.78
CA LYS A 78 -0.52 -6.60 -5.76
C LYS A 78 0.69 -6.25 -6.62
N LEU A 79 0.79 -5.00 -7.08
CA LEU A 79 1.94 -4.53 -7.85
C LEU A 79 3.25 -4.65 -7.06
N ILE A 80 3.27 -4.19 -5.80
CA ILE A 80 4.46 -4.27 -4.94
C ILE A 80 4.88 -5.72 -4.75
N ARG A 81 3.94 -6.64 -4.48
CA ARG A 81 4.20 -8.08 -4.34
C ARG A 81 4.77 -8.68 -5.63
N ASP A 82 4.18 -8.39 -6.78
CA ASP A 82 4.68 -8.88 -8.08
C ASP A 82 6.09 -8.36 -8.37
N LEU A 83 6.39 -7.10 -8.03
CA LEU A 83 7.72 -6.50 -8.20
C LEU A 83 8.74 -7.11 -7.24
N GLN A 84 8.37 -7.35 -5.97
CA GLN A 84 9.20 -8.03 -4.98
C GLN A 84 9.64 -9.41 -5.49
N GLN A 85 8.70 -10.21 -5.99
CA GLN A 85 9.00 -11.55 -6.50
C GLN A 85 9.88 -11.53 -7.75
N ARG A 86 9.55 -10.65 -8.72
CA ARG A 86 10.28 -10.57 -10.00
C ARG A 86 11.68 -9.99 -9.84
N LYS A 87 11.84 -8.93 -9.03
CA LYS A 87 13.11 -8.21 -8.88
C LYS A 87 13.92 -8.68 -7.66
N LYS A 88 13.37 -9.58 -6.83
CA LYS A 88 14.00 -10.06 -5.58
C LYS A 88 14.41 -8.91 -4.66
N THR A 89 13.65 -7.82 -4.67
CA THR A 89 13.84 -6.65 -3.82
C THR A 89 13.14 -6.89 -2.49
N ALA A 90 13.83 -6.71 -1.36
CA ALA A 90 13.17 -6.69 -0.05
C ALA A 90 12.29 -5.44 0.07
N VAL A 91 11.16 -5.55 0.77
CA VAL A 91 10.26 -4.42 0.99
C VAL A 91 10.08 -4.20 2.49
N LEU A 92 10.39 -2.99 2.96
CA LEU A 92 10.01 -2.50 4.28
C LEU A 92 8.75 -1.66 4.09
N PHE A 93 7.62 -2.19 4.53
CA PHE A 93 6.31 -1.54 4.40
C PHE A 93 5.91 -0.93 5.74
N ILE A 94 5.68 0.38 5.78
CA ILE A 94 5.24 1.10 6.98
C ILE A 94 3.77 1.47 6.78
N THR A 95 2.91 1.05 7.68
CA THR A 95 1.48 1.33 7.63
C THR A 95 0.83 1.19 9.00
N HIS A 96 -0.30 1.82 9.18
CA HIS A 96 -1.19 1.62 10.32
C HIS A 96 -2.39 0.70 9.98
N ASP A 97 -2.50 0.23 8.74
CA ASP A 97 -3.61 -0.62 8.28
C ASP A 97 -3.26 -2.11 8.45
N PHE A 98 -3.86 -2.76 9.44
CA PHE A 98 -3.67 -4.18 9.72
C PHE A 98 -4.20 -5.09 8.61
N GLY A 99 -5.18 -4.66 7.83
CA GLY A 99 -5.66 -5.39 6.66
C GLY A 99 -4.56 -5.50 5.61
N VAL A 100 -3.83 -4.40 5.38
CA VAL A 100 -2.66 -4.38 4.50
C VAL A 100 -1.57 -5.29 5.03
N VAL A 101 -1.26 -5.21 6.34
CA VAL A 101 -0.24 -6.06 6.97
C VAL A 101 -0.58 -7.54 6.78
N ALA A 102 -1.83 -7.94 7.04
CA ALA A 102 -2.28 -9.33 6.89
C ALA A 102 -2.18 -9.84 5.44
N GLU A 103 -2.34 -8.92 4.47
CA GLU A 103 -2.27 -9.30 3.06
C GLU A 103 -0.85 -9.52 2.55
N ILE A 104 0.14 -8.69 2.96
CA ILE A 104 1.44 -8.65 2.29
C ILE A 104 2.65 -9.00 3.15
N ALA A 105 2.54 -9.02 4.48
CA ALA A 105 3.69 -9.14 5.35
C ALA A 105 4.12 -10.60 5.58
N ASP A 106 5.42 -10.88 5.45
CA ASP A 106 6.04 -12.11 5.93
C ASP A 106 6.40 -12.00 7.43
N ARG A 107 6.86 -10.81 7.83
CA ARG A 107 7.24 -10.46 9.20
C ARG A 107 6.66 -9.11 9.59
N VAL A 108 6.32 -8.97 10.86
CA VAL A 108 5.76 -7.75 11.43
C VAL A 108 6.66 -7.23 12.56
N VAL A 109 6.81 -5.92 12.62
CA VAL A 109 7.41 -5.18 13.73
C VAL A 109 6.39 -4.16 14.20
N VAL A 110 5.95 -4.26 15.45
CA VAL A 110 5.03 -3.30 16.07
C VAL A 110 5.84 -2.29 16.89
N MET A 111 5.59 -1.02 16.66
CA MET A 111 6.27 0.08 17.35
C MET A 111 5.27 0.91 18.16
N GLN A 112 5.68 1.34 19.34
CA GLN A 112 4.96 2.28 20.19
C GLN A 112 5.93 3.29 20.79
N HIS A 113 5.62 4.58 20.68
CA HIS A 113 6.47 5.67 21.22
C HIS A 113 7.95 5.58 20.79
N GLY A 114 8.20 5.17 19.54
CA GLY A 114 9.56 5.06 18.99
C GLY A 114 10.31 3.78 19.39
N ALA A 115 9.73 2.90 20.22
CA ALA A 115 10.31 1.63 20.62
C ALA A 115 9.62 0.44 19.94
N ILE A 116 10.39 -0.61 19.64
CA ILE A 116 9.83 -1.90 19.20
C ILE A 116 9.24 -2.59 20.41
N VAL A 117 7.94 -2.90 20.36
CA VAL A 117 7.21 -3.57 21.45
C VAL A 117 6.94 -5.04 21.15
N GLU A 118 6.82 -5.40 19.87
CA GLU A 118 6.64 -6.79 19.44
C GLU A 118 7.17 -6.99 18.02
N GLN A 119 7.71 -8.18 17.72
CA GLN A 119 8.12 -8.56 16.37
C GLN A 119 8.07 -10.07 16.17
N GLY A 120 7.77 -10.51 14.95
CA GLY A 120 7.70 -11.92 14.63
C GLY A 120 7.25 -12.22 13.21
N ALA A 121 6.96 -13.50 12.95
CA ALA A 121 6.24 -13.88 11.72
C ALA A 121 4.85 -13.22 11.72
N ALA A 122 4.37 -12.80 10.56
CA ALA A 122 3.08 -12.12 10.45
C ALA A 122 1.93 -12.94 11.05
N ASP A 123 1.88 -14.22 10.72
CA ASP A 123 0.86 -15.12 11.24
C ASP A 123 0.85 -15.18 12.78
N THR A 124 2.03 -15.25 13.41
CA THR A 124 2.15 -15.29 14.88
C THR A 124 1.70 -13.97 15.50
N VAL A 125 2.21 -12.83 15.01
CA VAL A 125 1.90 -11.52 15.61
C VAL A 125 0.43 -11.14 15.41
N LEU A 126 -0.18 -11.54 14.29
CA LEU A 126 -1.57 -11.21 14.00
C LEU A 126 -2.58 -12.11 14.72
N ASN A 127 -2.27 -13.41 14.89
CA ASN A 127 -3.21 -14.37 15.45
C ASN A 127 -2.97 -14.68 16.96
N ASP A 128 -1.75 -14.50 17.45
CA ASP A 128 -1.39 -14.69 18.87
C ASP A 128 -0.49 -13.57 19.40
N PRO A 129 -0.96 -12.31 19.39
CA PRO A 129 -0.19 -11.16 19.87
C PRO A 129 0.11 -11.26 21.36
N GLN A 130 1.39 -11.09 21.73
CA GLN A 130 1.82 -11.19 23.12
C GLN A 130 1.79 -9.83 23.84
N HIS A 131 2.10 -8.75 23.13
CA HIS A 131 2.13 -7.42 23.74
C HIS A 131 0.71 -6.81 23.85
N PRO A 132 0.34 -6.19 25.00
CA PRO A 132 -0.98 -5.60 25.21
C PRO A 132 -1.36 -4.55 24.15
N TYR A 133 -0.41 -3.73 23.73
CA TYR A 133 -0.61 -2.72 22.70
C TYR A 133 -0.96 -3.36 21.34
N THR A 134 -0.28 -4.43 20.94
CA THR A 134 -0.58 -5.16 19.70
C THR A 134 -1.99 -5.74 19.73
N ARG A 135 -2.40 -6.30 20.87
CA ARG A 135 -3.78 -6.79 21.08
C ARG A 135 -4.81 -5.68 20.91
N GLN A 136 -4.55 -4.49 21.48
CA GLN A 136 -5.44 -3.34 21.34
C GLN A 136 -5.56 -2.89 19.88
N LEU A 137 -4.44 -2.84 19.14
CA LEU A 137 -4.45 -2.45 17.74
C LEU A 137 -5.25 -3.44 16.88
N ILE A 138 -5.04 -4.74 17.07
CA ILE A 138 -5.75 -5.78 16.31
C ILE A 138 -7.25 -5.77 16.67
N ALA A 139 -7.60 -5.62 17.94
CA ALA A 139 -8.98 -5.55 18.39
C ALA A 139 -9.73 -4.30 17.86
N ALA A 140 -9.01 -3.24 17.48
CA ALA A 140 -9.59 -2.04 16.89
C ALA A 140 -9.95 -2.22 15.40
N VAL A 141 -9.46 -3.29 14.74
CA VAL A 141 -9.83 -3.61 13.34
C VAL A 141 -11.28 -4.10 13.32
N PRO A 142 -12.20 -3.44 12.59
CA PRO A 142 -13.58 -3.90 12.51
C PRO A 142 -13.65 -5.32 11.92
N PRO A 143 -14.42 -6.24 12.53
CA PRO A 143 -14.62 -7.56 11.95
C PRO A 143 -15.33 -7.44 10.60
N LEU A 144 -14.89 -8.21 9.61
CA LEU A 144 -15.52 -8.30 8.28
C LEU A 144 -16.94 -8.90 8.32
N THR A 145 -17.35 -9.48 9.46
CA THR A 145 -18.69 -10.01 9.66
C THR A 145 -19.64 -8.86 10.00
N THR A 146 -20.70 -8.71 9.21
CA THR A 146 -21.79 -7.80 9.50
C THR A 146 -22.36 -8.15 10.88
N PRO A 147 -22.38 -7.23 11.86
CA PRO A 147 -23.02 -7.51 13.14
C PRO A 147 -24.49 -7.81 12.91
N PRO A 148 -25.10 -8.71 13.71
CA PRO A 148 -26.53 -9.00 13.58
C PRO A 148 -27.32 -7.69 13.65
N PRO A 149 -28.44 -7.57 12.90
CA PRO A 149 -29.23 -6.37 12.88
C PRO A 149 -29.65 -5.99 14.30
N ARG A 150 -29.30 -4.76 14.74
CA ARG A 150 -29.77 -4.26 16.01
C ARG A 150 -31.29 -4.15 15.96
N ILE A 151 -31.99 -4.88 16.80
CA ILE A 151 -33.41 -4.64 17.05
C ILE A 151 -33.50 -3.31 17.79
N LEU A 152 -33.80 -2.27 17.06
CA LEU A 152 -34.03 -0.94 17.65
C LEU A 152 -35.44 -0.95 18.26
N SER A 153 -35.53 -1.17 19.57
CA SER A 153 -36.75 -0.89 20.35
C SER A 153 -36.67 0.57 20.78
N GLY A 154 -37.31 1.46 20.06
CA GLY A 154 -37.29 2.87 20.41
C GLY A 154 -38.14 3.74 19.48
N LYS A 155 -38.40 4.97 19.93
CA LYS A 155 -39.17 5.98 19.19
C LYS A 155 -38.32 6.40 17.95
N THR A 156 -38.96 6.41 16.78
CA THR A 156 -38.33 6.95 15.56
C THR A 156 -37.90 8.38 15.78
N ILE A 157 -36.60 8.67 15.69
CA ILE A 157 -36.06 10.03 15.90
C ILE A 157 -35.75 10.75 14.58
N LEU A 158 -35.76 10.03 13.46
CA LEU A 158 -35.58 10.60 12.13
C LEU A 158 -36.32 9.74 11.11
N THR A 159 -37.14 10.36 10.27
CA THR A 159 -37.75 9.76 9.08
C THR A 159 -37.29 10.55 7.87
N ILE A 160 -36.77 9.87 6.83
CA ILE A 160 -36.37 10.50 5.58
C ILE A 160 -37.34 10.00 4.51
N ASP A 161 -38.20 10.91 4.04
CA ASP A 161 -39.14 10.62 2.95
C ASP A 161 -38.63 11.21 1.64
N GLY A 162 -38.80 10.46 0.54
CA GLY A 162 -38.61 10.98 -0.81
C GLY A 162 -37.15 11.08 -1.29
N VAL A 163 -36.24 10.22 -0.84
CA VAL A 163 -34.92 10.09 -1.45
C VAL A 163 -35.05 9.13 -2.64
N SER A 164 -34.98 9.71 -3.84
CA SER A 164 -34.92 9.00 -5.13
C SER A 164 -33.47 8.91 -5.61
#